data_429043293a223f830dc8c650a4c0f079
#
_entry.id   429043293a223f830dc8c650a4c0f079
#
_cell.length_a   1.000
_cell.length_b   1.000
_cell.length_c   1.000
_cell.angle_alpha   90.00
_cell.angle_beta   90.00
_cell.angle_gamma   90.00
#
_symmetry.space_group_name_H-M   'P 1'
#
loop_
_entity.id
_entity.type
_entity.pdbx_description
1 polymer ?
#
loop_
_entity_poly.entity_id
_entity_poly.type
_entity_poly.pdbx_seq_one_letter_code
_entity_poly.pdbx_strand_id
1 'polypeptide(L)'
;MKRRDLIAGLALAGMKLEAQEHNPESLYIPKPHLVKDRKLLHDFMDEFAFVDLVTATPTIRITHIPSILDRTAGKYGTIRGHISRQNIQSKTFDGQTPAIIVFRGPHSYISPTWYAKNDVVPTWNFAVVHASGKLNAVTDKKALHDLLASLIKKFEKSTYDFAKLRDDYKYGLMAGIIGFEMEIELIEGKFKLGQERSAADKESLLRNLQSANPERSIHDLTASFYQL
;
A
#
# COMPACT_ATOMS: atom_id res chain seq x y z
N MET A 1 -24.92 25.18 -15.31
CA MET A 1 -25.09 24.69 -13.93
C MET A 1 -23.83 25.01 -13.16
N LYS A 2 -23.88 25.90 -12.17
CA LYS A 2 -22.69 26.37 -11.45
C LYS A 2 -22.33 25.38 -10.34
N ARG A 3 -21.03 25.15 -10.11
CA ARG A 3 -20.47 24.22 -9.08
C ARG A 3 -21.04 24.37 -7.66
N ARG A 4 -21.79 25.43 -7.38
CA ARG A 4 -22.40 25.70 -6.06
C ARG A 4 -23.68 24.92 -5.79
N ASP A 5 -24.35 24.40 -6.81
CA ASP A 5 -25.64 23.73 -6.64
C ASP A 5 -25.52 22.24 -6.30
N LEU A 6 -24.30 21.69 -6.40
CA LEU A 6 -24.02 20.28 -6.10
C LEU A 6 -23.79 20.00 -4.60
N ILE A 7 -23.52 21.03 -3.80
CA ILE A 7 -23.17 20.88 -2.38
C ILE A 7 -24.40 20.97 -1.46
N ALA A 8 -25.50 21.57 -1.93
CA ALA A 8 -26.69 21.77 -1.11
C ALA A 8 -27.59 20.52 -0.95
N GLY A 9 -27.40 19.47 -1.76
CA GLY A 9 -28.22 18.24 -1.72
C GLY A 9 -27.73 17.14 -0.77
N LEU A 10 -26.59 17.29 -0.11
CA LEU A 10 -25.97 16.25 0.72
C LEU A 10 -26.31 16.33 2.22
N ALA A 11 -27.18 17.22 2.63
CA ALA A 11 -27.35 17.61 4.04
C ALA A 11 -28.49 16.90 4.79
N LEU A 12 -29.20 15.90 4.26
CA LEU A 12 -30.40 15.34 4.92
C LEU A 12 -30.59 13.82 4.75
N ALA A 13 -29.54 13.03 4.89
CA ALA A 13 -29.72 11.64 5.29
C ALA A 13 -29.01 11.49 6.64
N GLY A 14 -29.80 11.40 7.71
CA GLY A 14 -29.31 11.31 9.10
C GLY A 14 -28.55 10.02 9.39
N MET A 15 -27.37 9.85 8.79
CA MET A 15 -26.33 8.97 9.32
C MET A 15 -25.67 9.75 10.46
N LYS A 16 -25.91 9.34 11.71
CA LYS A 16 -25.02 9.67 12.81
C LYS A 16 -23.65 9.12 12.44
N LEU A 17 -22.82 9.97 11.86
CA LEU A 17 -21.38 9.75 11.84
C LEU A 17 -20.94 9.79 13.32
N GLU A 18 -20.83 8.63 13.95
CA GLU A 18 -20.05 8.54 15.19
C GLU A 18 -18.66 9.07 14.85
N ALA A 19 -18.33 10.21 15.42
CA ALA A 19 -16.98 10.78 15.31
C ALA A 19 -16.03 9.71 15.88
N GLN A 20 -15.27 9.10 15.00
CA GLN A 20 -14.17 8.26 15.41
C GLN A 20 -13.17 9.21 16.06
N GLU A 21 -12.68 8.91 17.26
CA GLU A 21 -11.55 9.64 17.83
C GLU A 21 -10.42 9.57 16.81
N HIS A 22 -10.20 10.66 16.12
CA HIS A 22 -9.22 10.77 15.06
C HIS A 22 -7.87 11.01 15.72
N ASN A 23 -6.99 10.01 15.74
CA ASN A 23 -5.59 10.25 15.98
C ASN A 23 -5.08 11.09 14.79
N PRO A 24 -4.67 12.35 14.99
CA PRO A 24 -4.24 13.23 13.89
C PRO A 24 -3.00 12.72 13.15
N GLU A 25 -2.30 11.73 13.70
CA GLU A 25 -1.11 11.11 13.11
C GLU A 25 -1.45 9.86 12.29
N SER A 26 -2.73 9.44 12.22
CA SER A 26 -3.14 8.21 11.55
C SER A 26 -3.99 8.47 10.31
N LEU A 27 -4.03 7.48 9.42
CA LEU A 27 -4.90 7.45 8.26
C LEU A 27 -6.38 7.48 8.72
N TYR A 28 -7.20 8.35 8.13
CA TYR A 28 -8.65 8.29 8.36
C TYR A 28 -9.24 6.99 7.81
N ILE A 29 -9.68 6.10 8.70
CA ILE A 29 -10.24 4.79 8.35
C ILE A 29 -11.58 4.60 9.07
N PRO A 30 -12.74 4.67 8.36
CA PRO A 30 -14.01 4.25 8.91
C PRO A 30 -13.98 2.81 9.41
N LYS A 31 -14.66 2.52 10.52
CA LYS A 31 -14.68 1.17 11.13
C LYS A 31 -14.92 0.01 10.15
N PRO A 32 -15.89 0.10 9.19
CA PRO A 32 -16.12 -0.99 8.24
C PRO A 32 -14.93 -1.27 7.29
N HIS A 33 -14.05 -0.30 7.11
CA HIS A 33 -12.92 -0.38 6.17
C HIS A 33 -11.60 -0.69 6.88
N LEU A 34 -11.58 -0.75 8.20
CA LEU A 34 -10.37 -1.00 8.99
C LEU A 34 -10.01 -2.49 8.98
N VAL A 35 -8.82 -2.79 8.50
CA VAL A 35 -8.22 -4.12 8.56
C VAL A 35 -7.29 -4.20 9.76
N LYS A 36 -7.57 -5.13 10.69
CA LYS A 36 -6.78 -5.37 11.91
C LYS A 36 -5.95 -6.65 11.86
N ASP A 37 -6.31 -7.58 10.96
CA ASP A 37 -5.58 -8.84 10.81
C ASP A 37 -4.19 -8.57 10.25
N ARG A 38 -3.17 -8.74 11.09
CA ARG A 38 -1.78 -8.52 10.73
C ARG A 38 -1.29 -9.46 9.63
N LYS A 39 -1.76 -10.71 9.62
CA LYS A 39 -1.39 -11.65 8.57
C LYS A 39 -1.87 -11.15 7.21
N LEU A 40 -3.13 -10.73 7.14
CA LEU A 40 -3.71 -10.16 5.93
C LEU A 40 -2.98 -8.90 5.46
N LEU A 41 -2.62 -7.99 6.39
CA LEU A 41 -1.84 -6.80 6.07
C LEU A 41 -0.46 -7.16 5.51
N HIS A 42 0.23 -8.13 6.11
CA HIS A 42 1.53 -8.60 5.62
C HIS A 42 1.42 -9.31 4.26
N ASP A 43 0.39 -10.13 4.05
CA ASP A 43 0.15 -10.79 2.76
C ASP A 43 -0.08 -9.76 1.66
N PHE A 44 -0.87 -8.72 1.95
CA PHE A 44 -1.11 -7.60 1.05
C PHE A 44 0.18 -6.83 0.73
N MET A 45 1.02 -6.54 1.73
CA MET A 45 2.30 -5.84 1.52
C MET A 45 3.27 -6.67 0.68
N ASP A 46 3.25 -8.00 0.83
CA ASP A 46 4.10 -8.88 0.03
C ASP A 46 3.64 -8.96 -1.43
N GLU A 47 2.33 -8.93 -1.66
CA GLU A 47 1.75 -8.98 -3.01
C GLU A 47 1.95 -7.66 -3.74
N PHE A 48 1.64 -6.53 -3.08
CA PHE A 48 1.72 -5.19 -3.68
C PHE A 48 3.01 -4.47 -3.30
N ALA A 49 4.14 -5.13 -3.53
CA ALA A 49 5.45 -4.71 -3.03
C ALA A 49 6.17 -3.64 -3.86
N PHE A 50 5.56 -3.10 -4.93
CA PHE A 50 6.02 -1.88 -5.60
C PHE A 50 5.32 -0.69 -4.97
N VAL A 51 6.07 0.09 -4.20
CA VAL A 51 5.54 1.02 -3.19
C VAL A 51 5.93 2.47 -3.43
N ASP A 52 5.21 3.38 -2.77
CA ASP A 52 5.58 4.78 -2.67
C ASP A 52 6.28 5.01 -1.32
N LEU A 53 7.57 5.34 -1.37
CA LEU A 53 8.35 5.79 -0.21
C LEU A 53 8.18 7.30 -0.06
N VAL A 54 7.54 7.74 1.00
CA VAL A 54 7.23 9.15 1.28
C VAL A 54 8.04 9.64 2.49
N THR A 55 8.72 10.77 2.34
CA THR A 55 9.37 11.51 3.44
C THR A 55 9.01 12.98 3.33
N ALA A 56 8.95 13.71 4.47
CA ALA A 56 8.45 15.09 4.51
C ALA A 56 9.51 16.15 4.80
N THR A 57 10.71 15.78 5.21
CA THR A 57 11.76 16.71 5.65
C THR A 57 12.94 16.73 4.70
N PRO A 58 13.50 17.88 4.34
CA PRO A 58 12.99 19.25 4.54
C PRO A 58 11.82 19.60 3.59
N THR A 59 11.55 18.76 2.60
CA THR A 59 10.44 18.88 1.64
C THR A 59 9.84 17.52 1.41
N ILE A 60 8.56 17.47 1.05
CA ILE A 60 7.89 16.22 0.68
C ILE A 60 8.55 15.63 -0.55
N ARG A 61 8.92 14.35 -0.45
CA ARG A 61 9.51 13.57 -1.54
C ARG A 61 8.83 12.22 -1.63
N ILE A 62 8.66 11.74 -2.85
CA ILE A 62 8.08 10.42 -3.12
C ILE A 62 9.01 9.70 -4.11
N THR A 63 9.38 8.47 -3.77
CA THR A 63 10.12 7.59 -4.68
C THR A 63 9.36 6.27 -4.81
N HIS A 64 9.21 5.77 -6.03
CA HIS A 64 8.53 4.51 -6.34
C HIS A 64 9.58 3.41 -6.45
N ILE A 65 9.46 2.36 -5.64
CA ILE A 65 10.48 1.32 -5.50
C ILE A 65 9.87 -0.05 -5.18
N PRO A 66 10.53 -1.15 -5.58
CA PRO A 66 10.23 -2.45 -5.02
C PRO A 66 10.74 -2.56 -3.58
N SER A 67 10.03 -3.30 -2.76
CA SER A 67 10.36 -3.55 -1.36
C SER A 67 10.24 -5.02 -0.96
N ILE A 68 10.87 -5.37 0.15
CA ILE A 68 10.68 -6.66 0.82
C ILE A 68 10.27 -6.41 2.27
N LEU A 69 9.42 -7.28 2.78
CA LEU A 69 8.98 -7.29 4.17
C LEU A 69 9.63 -8.48 4.88
N ASP A 70 10.34 -8.22 5.95
CA ASP A 70 10.72 -9.21 6.94
C ASP A 70 9.66 -9.21 8.05
N ARG A 71 8.76 -10.20 8.02
CA ARG A 71 7.62 -10.30 8.93
C ARG A 71 8.02 -10.60 10.37
N THR A 72 9.27 -11.06 10.59
CA THR A 72 9.76 -11.53 11.88
C THR A 72 10.61 -10.52 12.62
N ALA A 73 11.09 -9.48 11.93
CA ALA A 73 11.93 -8.43 12.49
C ALA A 73 11.11 -7.25 12.98
N GLY A 74 11.28 -6.84 14.24
CA GLY A 74 10.54 -5.74 14.86
C GLY A 74 9.10 -6.09 15.25
N LYS A 75 8.38 -5.10 15.79
CA LYS A 75 7.03 -5.28 16.33
C LYS A 75 6.00 -5.63 15.25
N TYR A 76 6.05 -4.95 14.10
CA TYR A 76 5.10 -5.10 13.00
C TYR A 76 5.76 -5.54 11.70
N GLY A 77 7.03 -5.96 11.74
CA GLY A 77 7.84 -6.27 10.58
C GLY A 77 8.85 -5.16 10.28
N THR A 78 9.79 -5.45 9.38
CA THR A 78 10.78 -4.49 8.87
C THR A 78 10.74 -4.49 7.35
N ILE A 79 10.60 -3.30 6.76
CA ILE A 79 10.60 -3.11 5.31
C ILE A 79 12.02 -2.76 4.88
N ARG A 80 12.48 -3.38 3.79
CA ARG A 80 13.78 -3.11 3.18
C ARG A 80 13.64 -2.80 1.70
N GLY A 81 14.51 -1.92 1.22
CA GLY A 81 14.59 -1.53 -0.18
C GLY A 81 15.86 -0.73 -0.46
N HIS A 82 15.99 -0.22 -1.66
CA HIS A 82 17.11 0.66 -2.03
C HIS A 82 16.67 1.73 -3.02
N ILE A 83 17.42 2.82 -3.06
CA ILE A 83 17.29 3.89 -4.05
C ILE A 83 18.65 4.22 -4.65
N SER A 84 18.65 4.99 -5.74
CA SER A 84 19.90 5.58 -6.24
C SER A 84 20.55 6.45 -5.16
N ARG A 85 21.85 6.35 -4.99
CA ARG A 85 22.62 7.21 -4.08
C ARG A 85 22.53 8.68 -4.48
N GLN A 86 22.27 8.99 -5.76
CA GLN A 86 22.05 10.34 -6.27
C GLN A 86 20.67 10.90 -5.89
N ASN A 87 19.72 10.05 -5.51
CA ASN A 87 18.42 10.52 -5.06
C ASN A 87 18.57 11.22 -3.70
N ILE A 88 18.28 12.52 -3.67
CA ILE A 88 18.43 13.35 -2.47
C ILE A 88 17.60 12.85 -1.28
N GLN A 89 16.56 12.07 -1.51
CA GLN A 89 15.76 11.44 -0.45
C GLN A 89 16.61 10.49 0.41
N SER A 90 17.74 9.99 -0.09
CA SER A 90 18.68 9.18 0.71
C SER A 90 19.20 9.89 1.97
N LYS A 91 19.18 11.23 1.99
CA LYS A 91 19.58 12.02 3.17
C LYS A 91 18.60 11.91 4.35
N THR A 92 17.41 11.38 4.11
CA THR A 92 16.42 11.11 5.16
C THR A 92 16.55 9.69 5.76
N PHE A 93 17.56 8.91 5.34
CA PHE A 93 17.85 7.58 5.90
C PHE A 93 18.76 7.70 7.14
N ASP A 94 18.36 8.54 8.07
CA ASP A 94 19.13 9.02 9.23
C ASP A 94 18.65 8.41 10.57
N GLY A 95 17.65 7.53 10.54
CA GLY A 95 17.05 6.94 11.73
C GLY A 95 16.20 7.92 12.56
N GLN A 96 15.95 9.14 12.05
CA GLN A 96 15.21 10.18 12.76
C GLN A 96 14.01 10.70 11.95
N THR A 97 14.21 10.91 10.66
CA THR A 97 13.19 11.48 9.78
C THR A 97 12.01 10.52 9.62
N PRO A 98 10.78 10.95 9.96
CA PRO A 98 9.57 10.15 9.74
C PRO A 98 9.36 9.83 8.27
N ALA A 99 8.93 8.60 8.00
CA ALA A 99 8.61 8.11 6.68
C ALA A 99 7.32 7.29 6.68
N ILE A 100 6.64 7.29 5.54
CA ILE A 100 5.51 6.40 5.27
C ILE A 100 5.82 5.63 3.99
N ILE A 101 5.64 4.32 4.04
CA ILE A 101 5.65 3.47 2.86
C ILE A 101 4.22 3.06 2.56
N VAL A 102 3.73 3.42 1.36
CA VAL A 102 2.36 3.18 0.91
C VAL A 102 2.33 2.00 -0.04
N PHE A 103 1.64 0.95 0.35
CA PHE A 103 1.33 -0.21 -0.47
C PHE A 103 -0.03 0.01 -1.09
N ARG A 104 -0.09 0.12 -2.42
CA ARG A 104 -1.33 0.33 -3.16
C ARG A 104 -1.74 -0.95 -3.86
N GLY A 105 -2.90 -1.47 -3.47
CA GLY A 105 -3.53 -2.59 -4.16
C GLY A 105 -4.47 -2.15 -5.27
N PRO A 106 -5.32 -3.06 -5.72
CA PRO A 106 -6.26 -2.81 -6.79
C PRO A 106 -7.33 -1.80 -6.36
N HIS A 107 -7.88 -1.10 -7.35
CA HIS A 107 -8.95 -0.13 -7.16
C HIS A 107 -9.88 -0.12 -8.38
N SER A 108 -11.13 0.26 -8.18
CA SER A 108 -12.10 0.43 -9.27
C SER A 108 -13.12 1.51 -8.94
N TYR A 109 -13.57 2.22 -9.98
CA TYR A 109 -14.77 3.01 -9.93
C TYR A 109 -15.98 2.07 -9.80
N ILE A 110 -16.94 2.45 -8.96
CA ILE A 110 -18.17 1.70 -8.70
C ILE A 110 -19.36 2.55 -9.13
N SER A 111 -20.05 2.08 -10.17
CA SER A 111 -21.25 2.75 -10.67
C SER A 111 -22.43 2.54 -9.74
N PRO A 112 -23.26 3.58 -9.50
CA PRO A 112 -24.55 3.43 -8.81
C PRO A 112 -25.47 2.42 -9.47
N THR A 113 -25.38 2.25 -10.78
CA THR A 113 -26.21 1.30 -11.55
C THR A 113 -25.92 -0.16 -11.25
N TRP A 114 -24.84 -0.44 -10.53
CA TRP A 114 -24.48 -1.80 -10.12
C TRP A 114 -25.22 -2.26 -8.87
N TYR A 115 -25.94 -1.35 -8.19
CA TYR A 115 -26.72 -1.65 -7.00
C TYR A 115 -28.20 -1.81 -7.30
N ALA A 116 -28.88 -2.58 -6.46
CA ALA A 116 -30.31 -2.84 -6.61
C ALA A 116 -31.17 -1.60 -6.29
N LYS A 117 -30.65 -0.65 -5.51
CA LYS A 117 -31.32 0.60 -5.13
C LYS A 117 -30.76 1.79 -5.89
N ASN A 118 -31.64 2.72 -6.29
CA ASN A 118 -31.25 3.91 -7.04
C ASN A 118 -30.75 5.08 -6.15
N ASP A 119 -30.87 4.98 -4.83
CA ASP A 119 -30.47 6.05 -3.86
C ASP A 119 -29.01 5.92 -3.44
N VAL A 120 -28.11 5.65 -4.39
CA VAL A 120 -26.69 5.49 -4.15
C VAL A 120 -25.88 6.43 -5.04
N VAL A 121 -24.74 6.88 -4.52
CA VAL A 121 -23.81 7.73 -5.27
C VAL A 121 -22.66 6.92 -5.83
N PRO A 122 -22.02 7.39 -6.93
CA PRO A 122 -20.81 6.76 -7.44
C PRO A 122 -19.70 6.84 -6.39
N THR A 123 -18.85 5.82 -6.38
CA THR A 123 -17.72 5.73 -5.46
C THR A 123 -16.54 5.00 -6.06
N TRP A 124 -15.47 4.87 -5.29
CA TRP A 124 -14.33 4.00 -5.58
C TRP A 124 -14.18 2.93 -4.51
N ASN A 125 -13.95 1.70 -4.94
CA ASN A 125 -13.42 0.66 -4.09
C ASN A 125 -11.90 0.61 -4.27
N PHE A 126 -11.18 0.39 -3.17
CA PHE A 126 -9.72 0.32 -3.16
C PHE A 126 -9.22 -0.34 -1.88
N ALA A 127 -7.98 -0.81 -1.93
CA ALA A 127 -7.25 -1.29 -0.76
C ALA A 127 -5.87 -0.65 -0.70
N VAL A 128 -5.48 -0.18 0.49
CA VAL A 128 -4.16 0.38 0.76
C VAL A 128 -3.68 -0.02 2.15
N VAL A 129 -2.36 -0.15 2.29
CA VAL A 129 -1.69 -0.28 3.59
C VAL A 129 -0.64 0.81 3.71
N HIS A 130 -0.65 1.52 4.83
CA HIS A 130 0.37 2.48 5.21
C HIS A 130 1.23 1.86 6.32
N ALA A 131 2.53 1.87 6.11
CA ALA A 131 3.52 1.49 7.11
C ALA A 131 4.37 2.71 7.45
N SER A 132 4.30 3.17 8.70
CA SER A 132 5.04 4.33 9.18
C SER A 132 6.20 3.90 10.06
N GLY A 133 7.30 4.65 10.02
CA GLY A 133 8.50 4.42 10.79
C GLY A 133 9.61 5.39 10.41
N LYS A 134 10.85 5.02 10.74
CA LYS A 134 12.06 5.80 10.42
C LYS A 134 13.00 4.95 9.58
N LEU A 135 13.66 5.61 8.64
CA LEU A 135 14.55 4.95 7.67
C LEU A 135 15.99 4.95 8.20
N ASN A 136 16.58 3.77 8.31
CA ASN A 136 18.01 3.61 8.60
C ASN A 136 18.75 3.22 7.31
N ALA A 137 19.85 3.90 7.01
CA ALA A 137 20.66 3.59 5.85
C ALA A 137 21.35 2.22 5.99
N VAL A 138 21.29 1.41 4.95
CA VAL A 138 22.07 0.18 4.81
C VAL A 138 23.23 0.48 3.86
N THR A 139 24.41 0.69 4.45
CA THR A 139 25.65 1.06 3.74
C THR A 139 26.71 -0.05 3.77
N ASP A 140 26.58 -1.01 4.68
CA ASP A 140 27.46 -2.17 4.74
C ASP A 140 27.35 -2.98 3.44
N LYS A 141 28.50 -3.33 2.86
CA LYS A 141 28.58 -3.97 1.55
C LYS A 141 27.92 -5.35 1.52
N LYS A 142 28.08 -6.12 2.60
CA LYS A 142 27.48 -7.46 2.70
C LYS A 142 25.97 -7.34 2.91
N ALA A 143 25.51 -6.47 3.81
CA ALA A 143 24.10 -6.25 4.06
C ALA A 143 23.36 -5.75 2.81
N LEU A 144 23.99 -4.85 2.05
CA LEU A 144 23.43 -4.36 0.77
C LEU A 144 23.36 -5.48 -0.28
N HIS A 145 24.38 -6.32 -0.38
CA HIS A 145 24.37 -7.49 -1.26
C HIS A 145 23.23 -8.47 -0.88
N ASP A 146 23.08 -8.78 0.41
CA ASP A 146 22.04 -9.70 0.90
C ASP A 146 20.64 -9.13 0.67
N LEU A 147 20.46 -7.81 0.81
CA LEU A 147 19.22 -7.10 0.46
C LEU A 147 18.89 -7.28 -1.03
N LEU A 148 19.85 -7.04 -1.93
CA LEU A 148 19.64 -7.20 -3.38
C LEU A 148 19.33 -8.65 -3.75
N ALA A 149 20.05 -9.61 -3.18
CA ALA A 149 19.79 -11.03 -3.39
C ALA A 149 18.37 -11.41 -2.96
N SER A 150 17.89 -10.84 -1.86
CA SER A 150 16.53 -11.06 -1.35
C SER A 150 15.46 -10.44 -2.27
N LEU A 151 15.69 -9.23 -2.81
CA LEU A 151 14.81 -8.59 -3.79
C LEU A 151 14.75 -9.44 -5.09
N ILE A 152 15.90 -9.87 -5.60
CA ILE A 152 15.96 -10.71 -6.78
C ILE A 152 15.20 -12.02 -6.52
N LYS A 153 15.46 -12.70 -5.42
CA LYS A 153 14.76 -13.95 -5.06
C LYS A 153 13.24 -13.78 -5.00
N LYS A 154 12.76 -12.63 -4.53
CA LYS A 154 11.30 -12.33 -4.46
C LYS A 154 10.69 -12.17 -5.85
N PHE A 155 11.31 -11.40 -6.72
CA PHE A 155 10.70 -10.95 -7.98
C PHE A 155 11.13 -11.77 -9.19
N GLU A 156 12.35 -12.30 -9.18
CA GLU A 156 12.88 -13.08 -10.29
C GLU A 156 12.35 -14.53 -10.24
N LYS A 157 11.68 -14.93 -11.31
CA LYS A 157 11.08 -16.27 -11.43
C LYS A 157 11.74 -17.13 -12.51
N SER A 158 12.76 -16.57 -13.21
CA SER A 158 13.50 -17.28 -14.25
C SER A 158 14.67 -18.07 -13.66
N THR A 159 15.51 -18.58 -14.55
CA THR A 159 16.78 -19.26 -14.21
C THR A 159 17.93 -18.28 -13.92
N TYR A 160 17.63 -16.96 -13.81
CA TYR A 160 18.65 -15.96 -13.52
C TYR A 160 19.28 -16.19 -12.16
N ASP A 161 20.61 -16.15 -12.13
CA ASP A 161 21.40 -16.37 -10.93
C ASP A 161 22.31 -15.16 -10.66
N PHE A 162 21.93 -14.36 -9.67
CA PHE A 162 22.69 -13.18 -9.26
C PHE A 162 24.11 -13.51 -8.79
N ALA A 163 24.33 -14.70 -8.25
CA ALA A 163 25.66 -15.12 -7.79
C ALA A 163 26.65 -15.30 -8.94
N LYS A 164 26.15 -15.57 -10.15
CA LYS A 164 26.99 -15.75 -11.35
C LYS A 164 27.47 -14.44 -11.98
N LEU A 165 26.97 -13.30 -11.55
CA LEU A 165 27.50 -12.01 -12.01
C LEU A 165 28.94 -11.84 -11.54
N ARG A 166 29.79 -11.33 -12.43
CA ARG A 166 31.15 -10.95 -12.07
C ARG A 166 31.18 -9.95 -10.93
N ASP A 167 32.07 -10.14 -9.98
CA ASP A 167 32.12 -9.33 -8.76
C ASP A 167 32.43 -7.86 -9.04
N ASP A 168 33.34 -7.55 -9.97
CA ASP A 168 33.67 -6.18 -10.36
C ASP A 168 32.44 -5.42 -10.89
N TYR A 169 31.66 -6.05 -11.75
CA TYR A 169 30.42 -5.48 -12.30
C TYR A 169 29.35 -5.31 -11.21
N LYS A 170 29.10 -6.37 -10.45
CA LYS A 170 28.10 -6.38 -9.37
C LYS A 170 28.37 -5.28 -8.33
N TYR A 171 29.60 -5.23 -7.83
CA TYR A 171 29.99 -4.23 -6.82
C TYR A 171 30.11 -2.81 -7.40
N GLY A 172 30.42 -2.67 -8.69
CA GLY A 172 30.35 -1.38 -9.39
C GLY A 172 28.93 -0.81 -9.40
N LEU A 173 27.92 -1.63 -9.70
CA LEU A 173 26.52 -1.23 -9.66
C LEU A 173 26.05 -0.91 -8.23
N MET A 174 26.47 -1.71 -7.26
CA MET A 174 26.14 -1.52 -5.85
C MET A 174 26.66 -0.17 -5.29
N ALA A 175 27.77 0.34 -5.82
CA ALA A 175 28.32 1.64 -5.42
C ALA A 175 27.37 2.81 -5.77
N GLY A 176 26.51 2.64 -6.78
CA GLY A 176 25.53 3.64 -7.23
C GLY A 176 24.23 3.69 -6.41
N ILE A 177 24.05 2.80 -5.43
CA ILE A 177 22.81 2.70 -4.66
C ILE A 177 23.06 2.82 -3.15
N ILE A 178 22.00 3.09 -2.42
CA ILE A 178 21.95 3.03 -0.96
C ILE A 178 20.72 2.24 -0.54
N GLY A 179 20.93 1.23 0.32
CA GLY A 179 19.84 0.48 0.92
C GLY A 179 19.22 1.23 2.09
N PHE A 180 18.03 0.82 2.47
CA PHE A 180 17.39 1.22 3.71
C PHE A 180 16.69 0.04 4.37
N GLU A 181 16.50 0.16 5.67
CA GLU A 181 15.54 -0.61 6.44
C GLU A 181 14.68 0.34 7.28
N MET A 182 13.41 -0.03 7.43
CA MET A 182 12.43 0.67 8.25
C MET A 182 11.70 -0.35 9.12
N GLU A 183 11.98 -0.33 10.44
CA GLU A 183 11.11 -1.03 11.37
C GLU A 183 9.74 -0.34 11.37
N ILE A 184 8.67 -1.14 11.25
CA ILE A 184 7.30 -0.60 11.22
C ILE A 184 6.89 -0.26 12.66
N GLU A 185 6.70 1.03 12.93
CA GLU A 185 6.18 1.56 14.19
C GLU A 185 4.64 1.55 14.23
N LEU A 186 4.01 1.82 13.06
CA LEU A 186 2.56 1.82 12.87
C LEU A 186 2.22 1.19 11.53
N ILE A 187 1.25 0.27 11.52
CA ILE A 187 0.69 -0.33 10.30
C ILE A 187 -0.82 -0.11 10.26
N GLU A 188 -1.33 0.41 9.15
CA GLU A 188 -2.72 0.78 8.98
C GLU A 188 -3.24 0.27 7.64
N GLY A 189 -4.28 -0.56 7.67
CA GLY A 189 -4.93 -1.09 6.47
C GLY A 189 -6.32 -0.52 6.27
N LYS A 190 -6.57 0.09 5.12
CA LYS A 190 -7.88 0.59 4.70
C LYS A 190 -8.32 -0.13 3.44
N PHE A 191 -9.30 -1.02 3.60
CA PHE A 191 -9.91 -1.76 2.49
C PHE A 191 -11.37 -1.34 2.38
N LYS A 192 -11.65 -0.44 1.44
CA LYS A 192 -13.00 0.00 1.11
C LYS A 192 -13.51 -0.83 -0.06
N LEU A 193 -14.28 -1.85 0.22
CA LEU A 193 -14.73 -2.86 -0.75
C LEU A 193 -16.26 -3.00 -0.82
N GLY A 194 -17.01 -2.14 -0.09
CA GLY A 194 -18.47 -2.23 0.00
C GLY A 194 -18.94 -3.28 1.01
N GLN A 195 -18.16 -3.54 2.05
CA GLN A 195 -18.44 -4.57 3.07
C GLN A 195 -19.77 -4.33 3.80
N GLU A 196 -20.18 -3.07 3.90
CA GLU A 196 -21.40 -2.62 4.56
C GLU A 196 -22.68 -2.80 3.70
N ARG A 197 -22.52 -3.22 2.44
CA ARG A 197 -23.64 -3.36 1.51
C ARG A 197 -24.49 -4.60 1.79
N SER A 198 -25.77 -4.59 1.31
CA SER A 198 -26.65 -5.74 1.38
C SER A 198 -26.08 -6.94 0.60
N ALA A 199 -26.52 -8.16 0.92
CA ALA A 199 -26.08 -9.36 0.21
C ALA A 199 -26.36 -9.26 -1.31
N ALA A 200 -27.54 -8.77 -1.70
CA ALA A 200 -27.89 -8.57 -3.11
C ALA A 200 -26.98 -7.54 -3.81
N ASP A 201 -26.62 -6.44 -3.13
CA ASP A 201 -25.71 -5.46 -3.68
C ASP A 201 -24.30 -6.01 -3.81
N LYS A 202 -23.82 -6.80 -2.84
CA LYS A 202 -22.51 -7.46 -2.88
C LYS A 202 -22.39 -8.41 -4.07
N GLU A 203 -23.39 -9.23 -4.27
CA GLU A 203 -23.45 -10.16 -5.40
C GLU A 203 -23.47 -9.42 -6.74
N SER A 204 -24.30 -8.38 -6.87
CA SER A 204 -24.35 -7.54 -8.06
C SER A 204 -23.01 -6.82 -8.31
N LEU A 205 -22.39 -6.30 -7.25
CA LEU A 205 -21.08 -5.65 -7.32
C LEU A 205 -20.01 -6.61 -7.86
N LEU A 206 -19.93 -7.85 -7.36
CA LEU A 206 -18.96 -8.83 -7.83
C LEU A 206 -19.14 -9.17 -9.30
N ARG A 207 -20.40 -9.41 -9.76
CA ARG A 207 -20.68 -9.67 -11.18
C ARG A 207 -20.20 -8.52 -12.08
N ASN A 208 -20.47 -7.28 -11.68
CA ASN A 208 -20.07 -6.10 -12.46
C ASN A 208 -18.55 -5.86 -12.42
N LEU A 209 -17.89 -6.07 -11.28
CA LEU A 209 -16.42 -5.96 -11.17
C LEU A 209 -15.73 -6.98 -12.08
N GLN A 210 -16.23 -8.20 -12.15
CA GLN A 210 -15.69 -9.24 -13.04
C GLN A 210 -15.76 -8.82 -14.52
N SER A 211 -16.85 -8.16 -14.92
CA SER A 211 -17.05 -7.71 -16.30
C SER A 211 -16.27 -6.44 -16.63
N ALA A 212 -16.16 -5.50 -15.68
CA ALA A 212 -15.55 -4.20 -15.89
C ALA A 212 -14.02 -4.19 -15.71
N ASN A 213 -13.46 -5.19 -15.04
CA ASN A 213 -12.04 -5.26 -14.68
C ASN A 213 -11.44 -6.60 -15.10
N PRO A 214 -10.95 -6.73 -16.34
CA PRO A 214 -10.44 -8.00 -16.87
C PRO A 214 -9.22 -8.54 -16.08
N GLU A 215 -8.48 -7.70 -15.36
CA GLU A 215 -7.38 -8.13 -14.50
C GLU A 215 -7.84 -8.81 -13.20
N ARG A 216 -9.13 -8.75 -12.90
CA ARG A 216 -9.79 -9.41 -11.75
C ARG A 216 -9.26 -9.10 -10.35
N SER A 217 -8.14 -8.43 -10.21
CA SER A 217 -7.49 -8.23 -8.91
C SER A 217 -8.39 -7.56 -7.85
N ILE A 218 -9.19 -6.55 -8.24
CA ILE A 218 -10.15 -5.93 -7.30
C ILE A 218 -11.38 -6.83 -7.07
N HIS A 219 -11.83 -7.57 -8.07
CA HIS A 219 -12.89 -8.57 -7.93
C HIS A 219 -12.49 -9.65 -6.93
N ASP A 220 -11.30 -10.26 -7.10
CA ASP A 220 -10.83 -11.38 -6.29
C ASP A 220 -10.58 -10.96 -4.84
N LEU A 221 -10.00 -9.77 -4.63
CA LEU A 221 -9.85 -9.20 -3.30
C LEU A 221 -11.22 -8.96 -2.64
N THR A 222 -12.19 -8.41 -3.38
CA THR A 222 -13.54 -8.14 -2.86
C THR A 222 -14.27 -9.45 -2.51
N ALA A 223 -14.19 -10.46 -3.38
CA ALA A 223 -14.79 -11.77 -3.15
C ALA A 223 -14.22 -12.45 -1.89
N SER A 224 -12.90 -12.41 -1.70
CA SER A 224 -12.25 -12.96 -0.50
C SER A 224 -12.73 -12.29 0.79
N PHE A 225 -13.01 -10.98 0.73
CA PHE A 225 -13.56 -10.23 1.87
C PHE A 225 -15.02 -10.54 2.15
N TYR A 226 -15.79 -10.89 1.13
CA TYR A 226 -17.20 -11.28 1.31
C TYR A 226 -17.37 -12.74 1.76
N GLN A 227 -16.30 -13.55 1.73
CA GLN A 227 -16.29 -14.98 2.03
C GLN A 227 -17.29 -15.77 1.12
N LEU A 228 -17.36 -15.37 -0.16
CA LEU A 228 -18.17 -16.00 -1.20
C LEU A 228 -17.33 -16.91 -2.10
#